data_3db4e9c6acd59fd5d35eb6b67adf05dc
#
_entry.id   3db4e9c6acd59fd5d35eb6b67adf05dc
#
_cell.length_a   1.000
_cell.length_b   1.000
_cell.length_c   1.000
_cell.angle_alpha   90.00
_cell.angle_beta   90.00
_cell.angle_gamma   90.00
#
_symmetry.space_group_name_H-M   'P 1'
#
loop_
_entity.id
_entity.type
_entity.pdbx_description
1 polymer ?
#
loop_
_entity_poly.entity_id
_entity_poly.type
_entity_poly.pdbx_seq_one_letter_code
_entity_poly.pdbx_strand_id
1 'polypeptide(L)'
;CPEEHQILFWLAIHQEPVSILELKPDLISVITQHHLSDYLESLYLRMLLEKIENQHYFTMQPVLMEYVTQKLIITVTQELITGEFNLFNSHALMVATTKDDIRNSQIRKIINPIINSLLEQFKTQQNLEIHLKSILLQTKQKYPLASGYFKENLINILRHLPTNLKSDNFSDLTIGQANLQGINLNNVDFSNYHFKNTIFTQSLWVWAVAFPPVMQQCERPRSLISNCRSCNILL
;
A
#
# COMPACT_ATOMS: atom_id res chain seq x y z
N CYS A 1 12.89 9.40 -17.85
CA CYS A 1 13.79 8.46 -17.16
C CYS A 1 13.01 7.50 -16.28
N PRO A 2 13.61 6.42 -15.74
CA PRO A 2 12.92 5.46 -14.87
C PRO A 2 12.30 6.11 -13.63
N GLU A 3 12.98 7.07 -13.01
CA GLU A 3 12.55 7.78 -11.82
C GLU A 3 11.30 8.61 -12.07
N GLU A 4 11.22 9.28 -13.21
CA GLU A 4 10.03 10.03 -13.62
C GLU A 4 8.81 9.10 -13.80
N HIS A 5 9.00 7.89 -14.35
CA HIS A 5 7.91 6.91 -14.43
C HIS A 5 7.42 6.48 -13.05
N GLN A 6 8.31 6.30 -12.07
CA GLN A 6 7.91 6.02 -10.70
C GLN A 6 7.06 7.15 -10.12
N ILE A 7 7.44 8.40 -10.36
CA ILE A 7 6.68 9.57 -9.90
C ILE A 7 5.29 9.61 -10.56
N LEU A 8 5.18 9.34 -11.85
CA LEU A 8 3.89 9.28 -12.53
C LEU A 8 2.98 8.18 -11.95
N PHE A 9 3.51 7.00 -11.62
CA PHE A 9 2.72 5.96 -10.96
C PHE A 9 2.24 6.38 -9.58
N TRP A 10 3.07 7.07 -8.79
CA TRP A 10 2.64 7.61 -7.50
C TRP A 10 1.52 8.64 -7.64
N LEU A 11 1.62 9.56 -8.59
CA LEU A 11 0.55 10.52 -8.88
C LEU A 11 -0.74 9.82 -9.31
N ALA A 12 -0.64 8.73 -10.09
CA ALA A 12 -1.79 7.93 -10.47
C ALA A 12 -2.42 7.18 -9.29
N ILE A 13 -1.63 6.78 -8.30
CA ILE A 13 -2.11 6.12 -7.08
C ILE A 13 -2.83 7.13 -6.19
N HIS A 14 -2.28 8.31 -5.98
CA HIS A 14 -2.88 9.35 -5.13
C HIS A 14 -4.27 9.79 -5.61
N GLN A 15 -4.53 9.80 -6.93
CA GLN A 15 -5.82 10.19 -7.52
C GLN A 15 -6.27 11.62 -7.21
N GLU A 16 -5.43 12.42 -6.57
CA GLU A 16 -5.64 13.82 -6.22
C GLU A 16 -4.32 14.59 -6.38
N PRO A 17 -4.37 15.94 -6.44
CA PRO A 17 -3.16 16.74 -6.45
C PRO A 17 -2.34 16.52 -5.18
N VAL A 18 -1.02 16.34 -5.34
CA VAL A 18 -0.09 16.09 -4.23
C VAL A 18 1.05 17.09 -4.20
N SER A 19 1.50 17.41 -3.01
CA SER A 19 2.68 18.25 -2.77
C SER A 19 3.96 17.38 -2.72
N ILE A 20 5.11 18.04 -2.86
CA ILE A 20 6.41 17.38 -2.67
C ILE A 20 6.54 16.75 -1.27
N LEU A 21 5.98 17.41 -0.24
CA LEU A 21 6.04 16.94 1.14
C LEU A 21 5.25 15.66 1.36
N GLU A 22 4.12 15.51 0.66
CA GLU A 22 3.27 14.31 0.72
C GLU A 22 3.86 13.17 -0.10
N LEU A 23 4.45 13.47 -1.26
CA LEU A 23 4.98 12.44 -2.16
C LEU A 23 6.34 11.88 -1.70
N LYS A 24 7.17 12.71 -1.07
CA LYS A 24 8.54 12.33 -0.68
C LYS A 24 8.60 11.11 0.26
N PRO A 25 7.76 10.97 1.30
CA PRO A 25 7.77 9.81 2.19
C PRO A 25 7.39 8.49 1.51
N ASP A 26 6.66 8.54 0.40
CA ASP A 26 6.21 7.36 -0.33
C ASP A 26 7.30 6.76 -1.21
N LEU A 27 8.32 7.56 -1.56
CA LEU A 27 9.41 7.11 -2.42
C LEU A 27 10.42 6.28 -1.61
N ILE A 28 10.68 5.05 -2.07
CA ILE A 28 11.68 4.16 -1.44
C ILE A 28 13.10 4.60 -1.77
N SER A 29 13.32 5.08 -3.01
CA SER A 29 14.65 5.49 -3.47
C SER A 29 15.07 6.82 -2.87
N VAL A 30 16.18 6.83 -2.12
CA VAL A 30 16.78 8.05 -1.57
C VAL A 30 17.21 9.02 -2.67
N ILE A 31 17.74 8.52 -3.79
CA ILE A 31 18.12 9.34 -4.94
C ILE A 31 16.90 10.05 -5.53
N THR A 32 15.80 9.31 -5.72
CA THR A 32 14.55 9.90 -6.21
C THR A 32 14.00 10.94 -5.24
N GLN A 33 14.10 10.70 -3.92
CA GLN A 33 13.70 11.68 -2.91
C GLN A 33 14.52 12.98 -2.95
N HIS A 34 15.81 12.90 -3.23
CA HIS A 34 16.68 14.06 -3.32
C HIS A 34 16.41 14.93 -4.56
N HIS A 35 16.13 14.30 -5.69
CA HIS A 35 15.89 14.97 -6.98
C HIS A 35 14.41 15.09 -7.33
N LEU A 36 13.50 14.88 -6.37
CA LEU A 36 12.06 14.87 -6.62
C LEU A 36 11.57 16.17 -7.26
N SER A 37 12.05 17.34 -6.76
CA SER A 37 11.67 18.63 -7.34
C SER A 37 12.13 18.78 -8.78
N ASP A 38 13.33 18.30 -9.12
CA ASP A 38 13.88 18.40 -10.46
C ASP A 38 13.08 17.52 -11.44
N TYR A 39 12.71 16.32 -11.01
CA TYR A 39 11.87 15.43 -11.80
C TYR A 39 10.46 15.97 -12.02
N LEU A 40 9.83 16.54 -10.98
CA LEU A 40 8.50 17.15 -11.10
C LEU A 40 8.53 18.36 -12.02
N GLU A 41 9.56 19.21 -11.94
CA GLU A 41 9.74 20.35 -12.83
C GLU A 41 9.98 19.89 -14.28
N SER A 42 10.81 18.86 -14.49
CA SER A 42 11.03 18.26 -15.81
C SER A 42 9.73 17.74 -16.43
N LEU A 43 8.89 17.05 -15.63
CA LEU A 43 7.59 16.56 -16.07
C LEU A 43 6.61 17.70 -16.37
N TYR A 44 6.62 18.76 -15.58
CA TYR A 44 5.82 19.96 -15.79
C TYR A 44 6.21 20.69 -17.06
N LEU A 45 7.50 20.93 -17.30
CA LEU A 45 7.99 21.57 -18.52
C LEU A 45 7.64 20.80 -19.80
N ARG A 46 7.48 19.50 -19.71
CA ARG A 46 7.01 18.64 -20.80
C ARG A 46 5.48 18.54 -20.89
N MET A 47 4.75 19.35 -20.14
CA MET A 47 3.30 19.38 -20.10
C MET A 47 2.64 18.04 -19.72
N LEU A 48 3.35 17.20 -18.98
CA LEU A 48 2.82 15.95 -18.43
C LEU A 48 2.14 16.15 -17.09
N LEU A 49 2.53 17.20 -16.37
CA LEU A 49 1.91 17.60 -15.10
C LEU A 49 1.31 18.99 -15.20
N GLU A 50 0.29 19.20 -14.38
CA GLU A 50 -0.29 20.51 -14.08
C GLU A 50 0.12 20.90 -12.66
N LYS A 51 0.42 22.20 -12.48
CA LYS A 51 0.74 22.78 -11.18
C LYS A 51 -0.43 23.66 -10.75
N ILE A 52 -0.97 23.37 -9.59
CA ILE A 52 -2.04 24.20 -9.03
C ILE A 52 -1.37 25.41 -8.40
N GLU A 53 -1.68 26.58 -8.93
CA GLU A 53 -1.17 27.87 -8.46
C GLU A 53 -1.52 28.10 -6.98
N ASN A 54 -0.54 28.65 -6.24
CA ASN A 54 -0.56 28.96 -4.82
C ASN A 54 -0.37 27.81 -3.81
N GLN A 55 -0.33 26.56 -4.21
CA GLN A 55 -0.26 25.45 -3.25
C GLN A 55 0.92 24.48 -3.45
N HIS A 56 1.76 24.65 -4.47
CA HIS A 56 2.84 23.72 -4.80
C HIS A 56 2.39 22.26 -4.97
N TYR A 57 1.14 22.07 -5.45
CA TYR A 57 0.59 20.76 -5.74
C TYR A 57 0.75 20.42 -7.21
N PHE A 58 1.02 19.15 -7.49
CA PHE A 58 1.16 18.61 -8.83
C PHE A 58 0.07 17.57 -9.08
N THR A 59 -0.47 17.57 -10.29
CA THR A 59 -1.42 16.56 -10.76
C THR A 59 -1.16 16.24 -12.23
N MET A 60 -1.74 15.17 -12.73
CA MET A 60 -1.73 14.83 -14.15
C MET A 60 -3.04 15.26 -14.81
N GLN A 61 -2.97 15.53 -16.11
CA GLN A 61 -4.17 15.66 -16.92
C GLN A 61 -5.00 14.36 -16.87
N PRO A 62 -6.35 14.44 -16.92
CA PRO A 62 -7.22 13.28 -16.77
C PRO A 62 -6.89 12.12 -17.73
N VAL A 63 -6.60 12.40 -18.99
CA VAL A 63 -6.25 11.38 -20.00
C VAL A 63 -4.94 10.67 -19.66
N LEU A 64 -3.93 11.42 -19.21
CA LEU A 64 -2.65 10.85 -18.79
C LEU A 64 -2.82 10.06 -17.50
N MET A 65 -3.60 10.55 -16.54
CA MET A 65 -3.95 9.86 -15.30
C MET A 65 -4.57 8.49 -15.60
N GLU A 66 -5.55 8.45 -16.50
CA GLU A 66 -6.19 7.20 -16.92
C GLU A 66 -5.20 6.23 -17.58
N TYR A 67 -4.39 6.72 -18.52
CA TYR A 67 -3.37 5.92 -19.19
C TYR A 67 -2.34 5.33 -18.21
N VAL A 68 -1.81 6.15 -17.30
CA VAL A 68 -0.81 5.71 -16.31
C VAL A 68 -1.43 4.72 -15.32
N THR A 69 -2.69 4.96 -14.88
CA THR A 69 -3.42 4.03 -14.02
C THR A 69 -3.63 2.68 -14.73
N GLN A 70 -4.01 2.68 -15.99
CA GLN A 70 -4.18 1.44 -16.76
C GLN A 70 -2.85 0.70 -16.92
N LYS A 71 -1.76 1.43 -17.18
CA LYS A 71 -0.41 0.85 -17.26
C LYS A 71 0.02 0.23 -15.93
N LEU A 72 -0.26 0.89 -14.80
CA LEU A 72 -0.03 0.37 -13.46
C LEU A 72 -0.76 -0.97 -13.26
N ILE A 73 -2.05 -1.03 -13.57
CA ILE A 73 -2.88 -2.23 -13.42
C ILE A 73 -2.31 -3.40 -14.24
N ILE A 74 -2.00 -3.17 -15.52
CA ILE A 74 -1.46 -4.20 -16.41
C ILE A 74 -0.12 -4.73 -15.87
N THR A 75 0.79 -3.82 -15.49
CA THR A 75 2.12 -4.20 -15.02
C THR A 75 2.02 -4.98 -13.70
N VAL A 76 1.26 -4.49 -12.72
CA VAL A 76 1.08 -5.17 -11.42
C VAL A 76 0.41 -6.54 -11.60
N THR A 77 -0.60 -6.63 -12.46
CA THR A 77 -1.26 -7.93 -12.75
C THR A 77 -0.25 -8.92 -13.31
N GLN A 78 0.58 -8.49 -14.26
CA GLN A 78 1.61 -9.34 -14.85
C GLN A 78 2.66 -9.77 -13.82
N GLU A 79 3.11 -8.86 -12.94
CA GLU A 79 4.05 -9.18 -11.86
C GLU A 79 3.47 -10.22 -10.89
N LEU A 80 2.18 -10.12 -10.55
CA LEU A 80 1.50 -11.09 -9.70
C LEU A 80 1.34 -12.47 -10.37
N ILE A 81 1.25 -12.54 -11.69
CA ILE A 81 1.20 -13.80 -12.44
C ILE A 81 2.58 -14.44 -12.54
N THR A 82 3.61 -13.65 -12.86
CA THR A 82 4.97 -14.15 -13.10
C THR A 82 5.78 -14.41 -11.83
N GLY A 83 5.44 -13.73 -10.73
CA GLY A 83 6.20 -13.78 -9.48
C GLY A 83 7.45 -12.89 -9.48
N GLU A 84 7.61 -11.98 -10.45
CA GLU A 84 8.70 -11.02 -10.53
C GLU A 84 8.20 -9.64 -10.12
N PHE A 85 8.55 -9.20 -8.92
CA PHE A 85 8.00 -7.99 -8.29
C PHE A 85 8.94 -6.80 -8.37
N ASN A 86 8.56 -5.78 -9.11
CA ASN A 86 9.25 -4.50 -9.19
C ASN A 86 8.32 -3.35 -8.80
N LEU A 87 7.30 -3.07 -9.61
CA LEU A 87 6.33 -2.02 -9.37
C LEU A 87 5.45 -2.35 -8.15
N PHE A 88 5.05 -3.59 -8.01
CA PHE A 88 4.28 -4.10 -6.86
C PHE A 88 5.02 -3.94 -5.53
N ASN A 89 6.35 -3.94 -5.54
CA ASN A 89 7.16 -3.72 -4.35
C ASN A 89 7.52 -2.25 -4.14
N SER A 90 7.64 -1.45 -5.20
CA SER A 90 8.11 -0.05 -5.10
C SER A 90 6.99 0.96 -4.85
N HIS A 91 5.73 0.59 -5.05
CA HIS A 91 4.57 1.48 -4.91
C HIS A 91 3.46 0.86 -4.06
N ALA A 92 2.87 1.65 -3.16
CA ALA A 92 1.65 1.27 -2.46
C ALA A 92 0.47 1.44 -3.41
N LEU A 93 -0.27 0.37 -3.71
CA LEU A 93 -1.46 0.44 -4.58
C LEU A 93 -2.63 1.20 -3.94
N MET A 94 -2.56 1.41 -2.64
CA MET A 94 -3.50 2.20 -1.86
C MET A 94 -2.76 2.90 -0.73
N VAL A 95 -3.01 4.20 -0.55
CA VAL A 95 -2.46 4.99 0.56
C VAL A 95 -3.46 4.95 1.71
N ALA A 96 -3.17 4.19 2.75
CA ALA A 96 -4.10 3.95 3.85
C ALA A 96 -4.47 5.23 4.63
N THR A 97 -3.55 6.19 4.71
CA THR A 97 -3.69 7.43 5.49
C THR A 97 -4.48 8.53 4.78
N THR A 98 -4.91 8.32 3.53
CA THR A 98 -5.74 9.29 2.81
C THR A 98 -7.20 9.29 3.29
N LYS A 99 -7.98 10.27 2.81
CA LYS A 99 -9.42 10.34 3.08
C LYS A 99 -10.15 9.11 2.54
N ASP A 100 -11.29 8.79 3.13
CA ASP A 100 -12.09 7.60 2.78
C ASP A 100 -12.55 7.59 1.33
N ASP A 101 -12.93 8.73 0.78
CA ASP A 101 -13.34 8.89 -0.61
C ASP A 101 -12.19 8.62 -1.59
N ILE A 102 -10.98 9.06 -1.26
CA ILE A 102 -9.77 8.77 -2.04
C ILE A 102 -9.43 7.28 -1.96
N ARG A 103 -9.43 6.68 -0.76
CA ARG A 103 -9.23 5.23 -0.62
C ARG A 103 -10.25 4.43 -1.43
N ASN A 104 -11.53 4.80 -1.37
CA ASN A 104 -12.57 4.16 -2.16
C ASN A 104 -12.35 4.33 -3.68
N SER A 105 -11.80 5.48 -4.09
CA SER A 105 -11.40 5.69 -5.49
C SER A 105 -10.25 4.76 -5.89
N GLN A 106 -9.21 4.64 -5.06
CA GLN A 106 -8.07 3.74 -5.28
C GLN A 106 -8.53 2.27 -5.36
N ILE A 107 -9.40 1.85 -4.45
CA ILE A 107 -9.97 0.50 -4.48
C ILE A 107 -10.72 0.26 -5.80
N ARG A 108 -11.60 1.17 -6.18
CA ARG A 108 -12.42 1.03 -7.39
C ARG A 108 -11.61 1.10 -8.67
N LYS A 109 -10.61 1.99 -8.74
CA LYS A 109 -9.87 2.27 -9.98
C LYS A 109 -8.59 1.44 -10.13
N ILE A 110 -8.02 0.90 -9.04
CA ILE A 110 -6.75 0.17 -9.06
C ILE A 110 -6.93 -1.26 -8.53
N ILE A 111 -7.35 -1.43 -7.26
CA ILE A 111 -7.39 -2.75 -6.63
C ILE A 111 -8.39 -3.67 -7.31
N ASN A 112 -9.64 -3.24 -7.50
CA ASN A 112 -10.67 -4.06 -8.12
C ASN A 112 -10.35 -4.46 -9.57
N PRO A 113 -9.85 -3.58 -10.46
CA PRO A 113 -9.41 -3.98 -11.78
C PRO A 113 -8.28 -5.02 -11.77
N ILE A 114 -7.30 -4.90 -10.87
CA ILE A 114 -6.25 -5.91 -10.71
C ILE A 114 -6.86 -7.25 -10.31
N ILE A 115 -7.75 -7.27 -9.31
CA ILE A 115 -8.43 -8.49 -8.85
C ILE A 115 -9.24 -9.12 -9.98
N ASN A 116 -10.00 -8.33 -10.72
CA ASN A 116 -10.80 -8.83 -11.85
C ASN A 116 -9.91 -9.48 -12.93
N SER A 117 -8.83 -8.83 -13.32
CA SER A 117 -7.88 -9.38 -14.29
C SER A 117 -7.23 -10.67 -13.80
N LEU A 118 -6.90 -10.76 -12.50
CA LEU A 118 -6.39 -11.99 -11.90
C LEU A 118 -7.43 -13.10 -11.86
N LEU A 119 -8.70 -12.77 -11.54
CA LEU A 119 -9.80 -13.76 -11.54
C LEU A 119 -10.06 -14.32 -12.94
N GLU A 120 -9.97 -13.50 -13.98
CA GLU A 120 -10.04 -13.97 -15.37
C GLU A 120 -8.93 -14.99 -15.69
N GLN A 121 -7.71 -14.74 -15.19
CA GLN A 121 -6.56 -15.63 -15.40
C GLN A 121 -6.66 -16.93 -14.58
N PHE A 122 -7.00 -16.83 -13.31
CA PHE A 122 -7.05 -17.98 -12.40
C PHE A 122 -8.39 -18.71 -12.40
N LYS A 123 -9.42 -18.17 -13.06
CA LYS A 123 -10.77 -18.73 -13.26
C LYS A 123 -11.61 -18.88 -12.00
N THR A 124 -11.00 -19.17 -10.86
CA THR A 124 -11.69 -19.30 -9.58
C THR A 124 -11.00 -18.47 -8.51
N GLN A 125 -11.81 -17.97 -7.59
CA GLN A 125 -11.31 -17.23 -6.43
C GLN A 125 -10.39 -18.08 -5.56
N GLN A 126 -10.69 -19.36 -5.37
CA GLN A 126 -9.87 -20.29 -4.58
C GLN A 126 -8.47 -20.45 -5.17
N ASN A 127 -8.35 -20.61 -6.48
CA ASN A 127 -7.05 -20.71 -7.15
C ASN A 127 -6.24 -19.43 -6.99
N LEU A 128 -6.89 -18.27 -7.12
CA LEU A 128 -6.25 -16.98 -6.91
C LEU A 128 -5.77 -16.84 -5.47
N GLU A 129 -6.60 -17.19 -4.48
CA GLU A 129 -6.23 -17.13 -3.07
C GLU A 129 -5.04 -18.03 -2.75
N ILE A 130 -5.04 -19.27 -3.21
CA ILE A 130 -3.93 -20.21 -3.04
C ILE A 130 -2.65 -19.64 -3.67
N HIS A 131 -2.74 -19.07 -4.86
CA HIS A 131 -1.61 -18.45 -5.54
C HIS A 131 -1.04 -17.27 -4.75
N LEU A 132 -1.88 -16.32 -4.32
CA LEU A 132 -1.46 -15.15 -3.53
C LEU A 132 -0.85 -15.56 -2.18
N LYS A 133 -1.41 -16.56 -1.50
CA LYS A 133 -0.84 -17.11 -0.27
C LYS A 133 0.50 -17.82 -0.51
N SER A 134 0.67 -18.52 -1.63
CA SER A 134 1.96 -19.12 -2.00
C SER A 134 3.04 -18.08 -2.23
N ILE A 135 2.71 -16.97 -2.90
CA ILE A 135 3.59 -15.83 -3.08
C ILE A 135 4.01 -15.23 -1.73
N LEU A 136 3.06 -15.06 -0.81
CA LEU A 136 3.37 -14.56 0.54
C LEU A 136 4.37 -15.45 1.27
N LEU A 137 4.19 -16.77 1.22
CA LEU A 137 5.09 -17.73 1.87
C LEU A 137 6.49 -17.72 1.23
N GLN A 138 6.57 -17.70 -0.09
CA GLN A 138 7.86 -17.65 -0.81
C GLN A 138 8.64 -16.37 -0.51
N THR A 139 7.94 -15.24 -0.48
CA THR A 139 8.55 -13.94 -0.21
C THR A 139 9.04 -13.84 1.23
N LYS A 140 8.32 -14.43 2.18
CA LYS A 140 8.72 -14.52 3.58
C LYS A 140 10.07 -15.24 3.75
N GLN A 141 10.29 -16.30 2.98
CA GLN A 141 11.55 -17.04 2.98
C GLN A 141 12.70 -16.29 2.27
N LYS A 142 12.41 -15.66 1.15
CA LYS A 142 13.42 -15.05 0.29
C LYS A 142 13.81 -13.62 0.70
N TYR A 143 12.86 -12.84 1.25
CA TYR A 143 13.04 -11.43 1.58
C TYR A 143 12.36 -11.05 2.91
N PRO A 144 12.80 -11.57 4.07
CA PRO A 144 12.10 -11.36 5.34
C PRO A 144 12.04 -9.89 5.80
N LEU A 145 13.04 -9.10 5.42
CA LEU A 145 13.20 -7.69 5.84
C LEU A 145 13.23 -6.70 4.66
N ALA A 146 12.82 -7.12 3.45
CA ALA A 146 12.84 -6.23 2.31
C ALA A 146 11.97 -4.99 2.57
N SER A 147 12.58 -3.81 2.42
CA SER A 147 11.84 -2.53 2.40
C SER A 147 11.01 -2.47 1.12
N GLY A 148 9.75 -2.06 1.24
CA GLY A 148 8.87 -1.89 0.11
C GLY A 148 7.41 -2.10 0.51
N TYR A 149 6.53 -2.04 -0.47
CA TYR A 149 5.07 -2.10 -0.30
C TYR A 149 4.47 -3.46 -0.66
N PHE A 150 5.31 -4.46 -0.96
CA PHE A 150 4.87 -5.76 -1.43
C PHE A 150 3.82 -6.41 -0.52
N LYS A 151 4.10 -6.44 0.78
CA LYS A 151 3.29 -7.13 1.78
C LYS A 151 1.96 -6.44 2.00
N GLU A 152 2.01 -5.12 2.07
CA GLU A 152 0.86 -4.23 2.20
C GLU A 152 -0.08 -4.36 1.02
N ASN A 153 0.46 -4.35 -0.18
CA ASN A 153 -0.30 -4.53 -1.41
C ASN A 153 -0.98 -5.90 -1.44
N LEU A 154 -0.24 -6.95 -1.05
CA LEU A 154 -0.78 -8.30 -1.01
C LEU A 154 -1.92 -8.43 0.00
N ILE A 155 -1.78 -7.85 1.20
CA ILE A 155 -2.84 -7.82 2.21
C ILE A 155 -4.05 -7.02 1.70
N ASN A 156 -3.81 -5.86 1.08
CA ASN A 156 -4.88 -5.04 0.52
C ASN A 156 -5.65 -5.79 -0.59
N ILE A 157 -4.97 -6.56 -1.45
CA ILE A 157 -5.62 -7.40 -2.46
C ILE A 157 -6.41 -8.53 -1.81
N LEU A 158 -5.80 -9.29 -0.88
CA LEU A 158 -6.47 -10.40 -0.18
C LEU A 158 -7.70 -9.93 0.59
N ARG A 159 -7.66 -8.73 1.16
CA ARG A 159 -8.80 -8.13 1.86
C ARG A 159 -10.02 -7.93 0.94
N HIS A 160 -9.79 -7.55 -0.32
CA HIS A 160 -10.88 -7.28 -1.27
C HIS A 160 -11.36 -8.55 -2.01
N LEU A 161 -10.72 -9.68 -1.77
CA LEU A 161 -11.29 -10.98 -2.09
C LEU A 161 -12.23 -11.40 -0.95
N PRO A 162 -13.36 -12.07 -1.22
CA PRO A 162 -14.24 -12.62 -0.17
C PRO A 162 -13.57 -13.82 0.54
N THR A 163 -12.33 -13.65 0.98
CA THR A 163 -11.50 -14.65 1.64
C THR A 163 -11.61 -14.55 3.16
N ASN A 164 -11.32 -15.65 3.83
CA ASN A 164 -11.21 -15.68 5.27
C ASN A 164 -9.72 -15.71 5.65
N LEU A 165 -9.19 -14.57 6.13
CA LEU A 165 -7.81 -14.45 6.60
C LEU A 165 -7.58 -15.10 7.98
N LYS A 166 -8.58 -15.83 8.52
CA LYS A 166 -8.41 -16.56 9.79
C LYS A 166 -7.25 -17.54 9.71
N SER A 167 -6.42 -17.51 10.74
CA SER A 167 -5.27 -18.42 10.89
C SER A 167 -4.14 -18.22 9.89
N ASP A 168 -4.16 -17.16 9.09
CA ASP A 168 -3.02 -16.81 8.26
C ASP A 168 -1.89 -16.26 9.14
N ASN A 169 -0.67 -16.74 8.88
CA ASN A 169 0.51 -16.32 9.64
C ASN A 169 1.19 -15.14 8.94
N PHE A 170 1.07 -13.97 9.53
CA PHE A 170 1.72 -12.74 9.11
C PHE A 170 2.89 -12.33 10.01
N SER A 171 3.40 -13.23 10.89
CA SER A 171 4.53 -12.93 11.79
C SER A 171 5.77 -12.46 11.04
N ASP A 172 6.62 -11.70 11.72
CA ASP A 172 7.91 -11.20 11.21
C ASP A 172 7.81 -10.34 9.94
N LEU A 173 6.66 -9.68 9.74
CA LEU A 173 6.46 -8.78 8.63
C LEU A 173 6.40 -7.33 9.13
N THR A 174 7.05 -6.41 8.45
CA THR A 174 6.76 -4.97 8.59
C THR A 174 5.64 -4.63 7.64
N ILE A 175 4.57 -4.01 8.13
CA ILE A 175 3.44 -3.56 7.30
C ILE A 175 3.32 -2.04 7.42
N GLY A 176 3.36 -1.37 6.28
CA GLY A 176 2.99 0.03 6.14
C GLY A 176 1.83 0.18 5.16
N GLN A 177 1.06 1.27 5.25
CA GLN A 177 -0.03 1.58 4.32
C GLN A 177 -1.11 0.48 4.18
N ALA A 178 -1.28 -0.40 5.17
CA ALA A 178 -2.34 -1.40 5.13
C ALA A 178 -3.63 -0.88 5.76
N ASN A 179 -4.75 -1.15 5.11
CA ASN A 179 -6.07 -0.92 5.69
C ASN A 179 -6.63 -2.24 6.22
N LEU A 180 -6.62 -2.42 7.53
CA LEU A 180 -7.12 -3.63 8.21
C LEU A 180 -8.55 -3.50 8.73
N GLN A 181 -9.28 -2.44 8.33
CA GLN A 181 -10.66 -2.22 8.74
C GLN A 181 -11.59 -3.35 8.23
N GLY A 182 -12.41 -3.91 9.12
CA GLY A 182 -13.41 -4.92 8.78
C GLY A 182 -12.87 -6.31 8.45
N ILE A 183 -11.55 -6.54 8.57
CA ILE A 183 -10.99 -7.87 8.41
C ILE A 183 -11.16 -8.67 9.69
N ASN A 184 -11.48 -9.96 9.56
CA ASN A 184 -11.46 -10.88 10.68
C ASN A 184 -10.02 -11.34 10.93
N LEU A 185 -9.39 -10.76 11.95
CA LEU A 185 -8.01 -11.03 12.34
C LEU A 185 -7.90 -12.03 13.50
N ASN A 186 -8.96 -12.81 13.78
CA ASN A 186 -8.90 -13.82 14.84
C ASN A 186 -7.83 -14.89 14.52
N ASN A 187 -6.95 -15.15 15.48
CA ASN A 187 -5.83 -16.10 15.35
C ASN A 187 -4.79 -15.75 14.28
N VAL A 188 -4.73 -14.50 13.83
CA VAL A 188 -3.65 -14.02 12.98
C VAL A 188 -2.44 -13.73 13.85
N ASP A 189 -1.30 -14.27 13.49
CA ASP A 189 -0.04 -14.03 14.20
C ASP A 189 0.63 -12.76 13.69
N PHE A 190 0.73 -11.77 14.58
CA PHE A 190 1.43 -10.51 14.36
C PHE A 190 2.68 -10.37 15.24
N SER A 191 3.28 -11.46 15.68
CA SER A 191 4.50 -11.39 16.48
C SER A 191 5.63 -10.71 15.68
N ASN A 192 6.42 -9.88 16.37
CA ASN A 192 7.51 -9.07 15.81
C ASN A 192 7.08 -8.08 14.69
N TYR A 193 5.84 -7.64 14.74
CA TYR A 193 5.27 -6.72 13.75
C TYR A 193 5.65 -5.27 14.03
N HIS A 194 6.01 -4.54 12.97
CA HIS A 194 6.15 -3.09 12.98
C HIS A 194 5.08 -2.47 12.09
N PHE A 195 4.05 -1.88 12.68
CA PHE A 195 3.01 -1.17 11.95
C PHE A 195 3.43 0.27 11.67
N LYS A 196 3.36 0.67 10.40
CA LYS A 196 3.58 2.05 9.97
C LYS A 196 2.42 2.48 9.09
N ASN A 197 1.77 3.61 9.40
CA ASN A 197 0.64 4.13 8.61
C ASN A 197 -0.46 3.08 8.34
N THR A 198 -0.77 2.24 9.31
CA THR A 198 -1.76 1.15 9.21
C THR A 198 -3.04 1.55 9.93
N ILE A 199 -4.20 1.29 9.32
CA ILE A 199 -5.51 1.62 9.88
C ILE A 199 -6.17 0.36 10.45
N PHE A 200 -6.68 0.46 11.67
CA PHE A 200 -7.47 -0.56 12.36
C PHE A 200 -8.88 -0.01 12.63
N THR A 201 -9.90 -0.88 12.71
CA THR A 201 -11.22 -0.47 13.20
C THR A 201 -11.31 -0.60 14.72
N GLN A 202 -12.08 0.28 15.35
CA GLN A 202 -12.39 0.21 16.78
C GLN A 202 -13.34 -0.96 17.15
N SER A 203 -13.96 -1.63 16.20
CA SER A 203 -15.01 -2.62 16.42
C SER A 203 -14.55 -4.06 16.56
N LEU A 204 -13.28 -4.34 16.41
CA LEU A 204 -12.75 -5.69 16.61
C LEU A 204 -12.18 -5.80 18.02
N TRP A 205 -12.81 -6.65 18.85
CA TRP A 205 -12.23 -7.13 20.08
C TRP A 205 -10.98 -7.94 19.74
N VAL A 206 -9.83 -7.27 19.68
CA VAL A 206 -8.54 -7.94 19.51
C VAL A 206 -8.15 -8.49 20.89
N TRP A 207 -8.49 -9.73 21.19
CA TRP A 207 -8.19 -10.36 22.47
C TRP A 207 -6.74 -10.81 22.63
N ALA A 208 -5.98 -10.84 21.55
CA ALA A 208 -4.56 -11.21 21.62
C ALA A 208 -3.77 -10.54 20.48
N VAL A 209 -3.30 -9.34 20.72
CA VAL A 209 -2.11 -8.83 20.02
C VAL A 209 -0.95 -9.06 20.98
N ALA A 210 -0.07 -9.98 20.67
CA ALA A 210 1.22 -10.10 21.35
C ALA A 210 2.08 -8.93 20.90
N PHE A 211 2.06 -7.83 21.64
CA PHE A 211 2.98 -6.72 21.43
C PHE A 211 4.40 -7.16 21.81
N PRO A 212 5.43 -6.78 21.07
CA PRO A 212 6.80 -7.02 21.51
C PRO A 212 7.07 -6.38 22.87
N PRO A 213 7.99 -6.92 23.69
CA PRO A 213 8.24 -6.49 25.07
C PRO A 213 8.48 -4.99 25.27
N VAL A 214 8.95 -4.29 24.23
CA VAL A 214 9.18 -2.84 24.25
C VAL A 214 7.89 -2.02 24.41
N MET A 215 6.73 -2.57 24.04
CA MET A 215 5.44 -1.89 24.20
C MET A 215 4.76 -2.14 25.55
N GLN A 216 5.26 -3.07 26.37
CA GLN A 216 4.75 -3.33 27.72
C GLN A 216 5.07 -2.19 28.71
N GLN A 217 5.92 -1.22 28.35
CA GLN A 217 6.22 -0.03 29.15
C GLN A 217 5.24 1.12 28.97
N CYS A 218 4.27 1.03 28.08
CA CYS A 218 3.17 2.00 28.01
C CYS A 218 2.06 1.55 28.98
N GLU A 219 1.97 2.25 30.11
CA GLU A 219 0.96 2.00 31.13
C GLU A 219 -0.47 2.07 30.57
N ARG A 220 -1.28 1.12 31.02
CA ARG A 220 -2.72 0.84 30.79
C ARG A 220 -3.55 1.92 30.09
N PRO A 221 -4.25 1.53 29.04
CA PRO A 221 -5.02 2.44 28.23
C PRO A 221 -6.46 2.61 28.72
N ARG A 222 -6.82 3.82 29.10
CA ARG A 222 -8.22 4.24 29.16
C ARG A 222 -8.62 5.18 28.00
N SER A 223 -7.67 5.64 27.21
CA SER A 223 -7.91 6.40 25.98
C SER A 223 -6.72 6.11 25.07
N LEU A 224 -6.90 5.12 24.31
CA LEU A 224 -5.92 4.31 23.69
C LEU A 224 -5.31 4.96 22.48
N ILE A 225 -4.03 5.08 22.43
CA ILE A 225 -3.19 5.17 21.24
C ILE A 225 -2.84 6.59 20.75
N SER A 226 -3.33 7.66 21.35
CA SER A 226 -2.93 9.01 20.96
C SER A 226 -1.52 9.44 21.40
N ASN A 227 -0.80 8.66 22.23
CA ASN A 227 0.48 9.11 22.82
C ASN A 227 1.67 8.15 22.70
N CYS A 228 1.63 7.14 21.84
CA CYS A 228 2.81 6.33 21.58
C CYS A 228 3.65 6.97 20.47
N ARG A 229 4.71 7.69 20.83
CA ARG A 229 5.61 8.38 19.88
C ARG A 229 6.33 7.49 18.87
N SER A 230 6.22 6.18 18.99
CA SER A 230 6.82 5.19 18.07
C SER A 230 5.82 4.46 17.19
N CYS A 231 4.51 4.71 17.35
CA CYS A 231 3.47 4.12 16.50
C CYS A 231 2.72 5.24 15.78
N ASN A 232 3.00 5.46 14.50
CA ASN A 232 2.12 6.25 13.63
C ASN A 232 0.88 5.41 13.27
N ILE A 233 0.05 5.12 14.29
CA ILE A 233 -1.25 4.48 14.10
C ILE A 233 -2.28 5.59 14.10
N LEU A 234 -2.97 5.79 12.98
CA LEU A 234 -4.13 6.66 12.88
C LEU A 234 -5.39 5.85 13.24
N LEU A 235 -6.12 6.32 14.25
CA LEU A 235 -7.42 5.80 14.65
C LEU A 235 -8.54 6.40 13.84
#